data_61b1a30acf08a45f3ec01c432452ad65
#
_entry.id   61b1a30acf08a45f3ec01c432452ad65
#
_cell.length_a   1.000
_cell.length_b   1.000
_cell.length_c   1.000
_cell.angle_alpha   90.00
_cell.angle_beta   90.00
_cell.angle_gamma   90.00
#
_symmetry.space_group_name_H-M   'P 1'
#
loop_
_entity.id
_entity.type
_entity.pdbx_description
1 polymer ?
#
loop_
_entity_poly.entity_id
_entity_poly.type
_entity_poly.pdbx_seq_one_letter_code
_entity_poly.pdbx_strand_id
1 'polypeptide(L)'
;MTLHIPLEMAGFFMQRSGKQAFIIAGTGSGCGKTTVTLGILRALIARGLSVQPFKVGPDYLDTGWHTAVSGVTSRNLDAFMLPPVTLNGLYNQHLRHADVAVIEGVMGLYDGYGTDPNYCSSAAMAKQLGCPVILLVDGKAVSTSVAATVMGFCQFDPNLQIAGVIINRVNSDNHYQLIRHAIEHYCGIPVLGRLPVLDDVALPSRHLGLIPAQERGGPIGKQPDNAPRWQRLAQQVEEFIDLDRLLALTPCTKLPAGTSPELPPHALAHGLTLALAEDEAFNFYYPDNLDLLEQAGVRIQRFSPLHDRQLPACQMVYLGGGYPEIYAAKLAANTAMHAALQQAHCQQIPLYGECGGLMYLGDGLTDEEGQRHPMVGILAGESRMGKRLTRFGYCQAEARSDTLLAAQGEILRGHEFHYSDFTSPLTPVFDSSKWRDGEVIQRWSTGYQVQRTQASYLHIHFAQRPGLLNGWLNAARSLL
;
A
#
# COMPACT_ATOMS: atom_id res chain seq x y z
N MET A 1 -9.68 39.92 -22.42
CA MET A 1 -8.35 40.32 -21.88
C MET A 1 -7.49 39.07 -21.89
N THR A 2 -6.70 38.91 -22.92
CA THR A 2 -5.83 37.77 -23.17
C THR A 2 -4.51 38.01 -22.41
N LEU A 3 -4.24 37.25 -21.37
CA LEU A 3 -2.98 37.33 -20.63
C LEU A 3 -1.86 36.72 -21.49
N HIS A 4 -0.97 37.59 -21.98
CA HIS A 4 0.30 37.20 -22.58
C HIS A 4 1.23 36.69 -21.48
N ILE A 5 1.53 35.40 -21.51
CA ILE A 5 2.63 34.79 -20.75
C ILE A 5 3.92 35.11 -21.51
N PRO A 6 4.96 35.66 -20.86
CA PRO A 6 6.21 35.94 -21.54
C PRO A 6 6.91 34.67 -22.02
N LEU A 7 7.36 34.66 -23.27
CA LEU A 7 8.05 33.53 -23.93
C LEU A 7 9.35 33.09 -23.23
N GLU A 8 9.91 33.89 -22.33
CA GLU A 8 11.17 33.57 -21.63
C GLU A 8 11.01 32.50 -20.53
N MET A 9 9.80 32.25 -20.00
CA MET A 9 9.59 31.16 -19.04
C MET A 9 9.36 29.80 -19.71
N ALA A 10 9.02 29.75 -20.98
CA ALA A 10 8.85 28.51 -21.73
C ALA A 10 10.17 27.83 -22.10
N GLY A 11 11.30 28.58 -22.11
CA GLY A 11 12.63 28.07 -22.48
C GLY A 11 13.35 27.25 -21.39
N PHE A 12 12.93 27.34 -20.13
CA PHE A 12 13.59 26.62 -19.02
C PHE A 12 13.09 25.17 -18.84
N PHE A 13 11.98 24.80 -19.49
CA PHE A 13 11.39 23.46 -19.40
C PHE A 13 11.82 22.48 -20.50
N MET A 14 12.60 22.91 -21.48
CA MET A 14 13.11 22.06 -22.55
C MET A 14 14.59 21.68 -22.31
N GLN A 15 14.81 20.65 -21.55
CA GLN A 15 15.86 19.62 -21.63
C GLN A 15 16.16 18.99 -20.26
N ARG A 16 15.20 18.30 -19.66
CA ARG A 16 15.51 17.29 -18.65
C ARG A 16 15.46 15.92 -19.33
N SER A 17 16.56 15.53 -19.95
CA SER A 17 16.75 14.19 -20.53
C SER A 17 17.08 13.17 -19.43
N GLY A 18 16.17 12.89 -18.51
CA GLY A 18 16.40 11.89 -17.46
C GLY A 18 15.22 11.81 -16.48
N LYS A 19 14.95 10.61 -16.02
CA LYS A 19 13.95 10.39 -14.96
C LYS A 19 14.52 10.79 -13.60
N GLN A 20 13.65 11.13 -12.67
CA GLN A 20 13.98 11.36 -11.27
C GLN A 20 13.32 10.29 -10.39
N ALA A 21 13.98 9.93 -9.29
CA ALA A 21 13.45 8.99 -8.33
C ALA A 21 14.02 9.25 -6.95
N PHE A 22 13.20 9.27 -5.92
CA PHE A 22 13.64 9.46 -4.55
C PHE A 22 12.70 8.82 -3.54
N ILE A 23 13.23 8.49 -2.37
CA ILE A 23 12.48 7.99 -1.25
C ILE A 23 12.34 9.09 -0.19
N ILE A 24 11.12 9.43 0.19
CA ILE A 24 10.83 10.28 1.35
C ILE A 24 10.78 9.37 2.58
N ALA A 25 11.80 9.41 3.41
CA ALA A 25 11.87 8.62 4.62
C ALA A 25 12.00 9.50 5.86
N GLY A 26 11.46 9.06 6.98
CA GLY A 26 11.47 9.85 8.21
C GLY A 26 12.44 9.32 9.25
N THR A 27 12.72 10.14 10.25
CA THR A 27 13.47 9.71 11.45
C THR A 27 12.67 8.77 12.35
N GLY A 28 11.37 8.60 12.07
CA GLY A 28 10.48 7.69 12.80
C GLY A 28 9.06 7.74 12.25
N SER A 29 8.17 6.96 12.88
CA SER A 29 6.74 7.04 12.60
C SER A 29 6.16 8.38 13.09
N GLY A 30 5.12 8.88 12.40
CA GLY A 30 4.43 10.11 12.80
C GLY A 30 5.17 11.43 12.50
N CYS A 31 6.35 11.42 11.86
CA CYS A 31 7.05 12.65 11.46
C CYS A 31 6.39 13.42 10.29
N GLY A 32 5.33 12.87 9.68
CA GLY A 32 4.52 13.52 8.64
C GLY A 32 4.88 13.14 7.21
N LYS A 33 5.47 11.95 7.00
CA LYS A 33 5.83 11.44 5.66
C LYS A 33 4.69 11.55 4.67
N THR A 34 3.52 11.02 5.01
CA THR A 34 2.36 10.99 4.10
C THR A 34 1.93 12.39 3.70
N THR A 35 1.83 13.35 4.64
CA THR A 35 1.47 14.74 4.32
C THR A 35 2.46 15.38 3.35
N VAL A 36 3.78 15.22 3.61
CA VAL A 36 4.82 15.77 2.74
C VAL A 36 4.81 15.09 1.37
N THR A 37 4.64 13.78 1.32
CA THR A 37 4.54 13.01 0.05
C THR A 37 3.35 13.48 -0.78
N LEU A 38 2.16 13.61 -0.20
CA LEU A 38 0.97 14.09 -0.90
C LEU A 38 1.16 15.51 -1.44
N GLY A 39 1.78 16.39 -0.65
CA GLY A 39 2.08 17.75 -1.08
C GLY A 39 3.06 17.80 -2.26
N ILE A 40 4.13 17.02 -2.20
CA ILE A 40 5.12 16.93 -3.29
C ILE A 40 4.48 16.33 -4.55
N LEU A 41 3.70 15.23 -4.43
CA LEU A 41 2.99 14.65 -5.56
C LEU A 41 2.11 15.70 -6.25
N ARG A 42 1.33 16.43 -5.47
CA ARG A 42 0.41 17.44 -6.03
C ARG A 42 1.13 18.62 -6.65
N ALA A 43 2.22 19.08 -6.03
CA ALA A 43 3.04 20.17 -6.56
C ALA A 43 3.73 19.78 -7.88
N LEU A 44 4.32 18.59 -7.97
CA LEU A 44 4.95 18.11 -9.20
C LEU A 44 3.94 17.95 -10.35
N ILE A 45 2.73 17.47 -10.06
CA ILE A 45 1.64 17.42 -11.03
C ILE A 45 1.22 18.81 -11.49
N ALA A 46 1.12 19.78 -10.57
CA ALA A 46 0.80 21.16 -10.92
C ALA A 46 1.87 21.81 -11.82
N ARG A 47 3.12 21.35 -11.74
CA ARG A 47 4.22 21.71 -12.65
C ARG A 47 4.18 21.01 -14.01
N GLY A 48 3.18 20.12 -14.24
CA GLY A 48 3.02 19.38 -15.51
C GLY A 48 3.89 18.13 -15.61
N LEU A 49 4.51 17.66 -14.52
CA LEU A 49 5.29 16.42 -14.50
C LEU A 49 4.38 15.22 -14.33
N SER A 50 4.67 14.14 -15.05
CA SER A 50 4.05 12.83 -14.83
C SER A 50 4.74 12.15 -13.64
N VAL A 51 3.95 11.83 -12.60
CA VAL A 51 4.48 11.21 -11.38
C VAL A 51 4.01 9.77 -11.26
N GLN A 52 4.85 8.89 -10.71
CA GLN A 52 4.47 7.57 -10.26
C GLN A 52 4.69 7.47 -8.76
N PRO A 53 3.61 7.42 -7.97
CA PRO A 53 3.71 7.21 -6.54
C PRO A 53 3.94 5.74 -6.19
N PHE A 54 4.79 5.52 -5.18
CA PHE A 54 5.05 4.20 -4.59
C PHE A 54 5.02 4.29 -3.06
N LYS A 55 4.76 3.15 -2.42
CA LYS A 55 4.86 2.97 -0.98
C LYS A 55 5.76 1.78 -0.65
N VAL A 56 6.74 1.95 0.23
CA VAL A 56 7.52 0.83 0.77
C VAL A 56 6.66 0.05 1.76
N GLY A 57 6.61 -1.28 1.58
CA GLY A 57 5.84 -2.18 2.44
C GLY A 57 4.36 -2.33 2.07
N PRO A 58 3.58 -3.02 2.91
CA PRO A 58 2.26 -3.56 2.57
C PRO A 58 1.08 -2.62 2.92
N ASP A 59 1.28 -1.31 2.92
CA ASP A 59 0.28 -0.33 3.34
C ASP A 59 -0.75 -0.05 2.23
N TYR A 60 -2.04 -0.21 2.53
CA TYR A 60 -3.15 0.09 1.63
C TYR A 60 -3.68 1.52 1.76
N LEU A 61 -3.54 2.13 2.94
CA LEU A 61 -4.14 3.42 3.26
C LEU A 61 -3.36 4.57 2.63
N ASP A 62 -2.04 4.56 2.79
CA ASP A 62 -1.18 5.56 2.19
C ASP A 62 -1.25 5.50 0.65
N THR A 63 -1.24 4.30 0.05
CA THR A 63 -1.40 4.14 -1.41
C THR A 63 -2.75 4.62 -1.92
N GLY A 64 -3.82 4.44 -1.14
CA GLY A 64 -5.13 5.00 -1.43
C GLY A 64 -5.10 6.53 -1.51
N TRP A 65 -4.45 7.20 -0.56
CA TRP A 65 -4.29 8.65 -0.57
C TRP A 65 -3.36 9.13 -1.68
N HIS A 66 -2.25 8.43 -1.95
CA HIS A 66 -1.38 8.74 -3.08
C HIS A 66 -2.18 8.73 -4.39
N THR A 67 -2.98 7.69 -4.59
CA THR A 67 -3.83 7.53 -5.78
C THR A 67 -4.87 8.64 -5.86
N ALA A 68 -5.58 8.94 -4.78
CA ALA A 68 -6.60 9.97 -4.75
C ALA A 68 -6.03 11.37 -5.08
N VAL A 69 -4.87 11.72 -4.53
CA VAL A 69 -4.25 13.04 -4.70
C VAL A 69 -3.56 13.18 -6.05
N SER A 70 -2.93 12.12 -6.55
CA SER A 70 -2.18 12.15 -7.81
C SER A 70 -3.02 11.83 -9.04
N GLY A 71 -4.10 11.06 -8.88
CA GLY A 71 -4.84 10.46 -10.02
C GLY A 71 -4.09 9.32 -10.69
N VAL A 72 -2.94 8.89 -10.13
CA VAL A 72 -2.14 7.77 -10.62
C VAL A 72 -2.12 6.68 -9.58
N THR A 73 -2.44 5.45 -9.98
CA THR A 73 -2.46 4.30 -9.08
C THR A 73 -1.10 4.12 -8.40
N SER A 74 -1.06 4.26 -7.08
CA SER A 74 0.12 4.01 -6.27
C SER A 74 0.41 2.53 -6.14
N ARG A 75 1.67 2.14 -6.02
CA ARG A 75 2.12 0.75 -6.00
C ARG A 75 2.91 0.45 -4.72
N ASN A 76 2.80 -0.79 -4.24
CA ASN A 76 3.56 -1.23 -3.09
C ASN A 76 4.89 -1.85 -3.53
N LEU A 77 5.97 -1.44 -2.87
CA LEU A 77 7.30 -2.02 -3.03
C LEU A 77 7.59 -2.84 -1.76
N ASP A 78 7.29 -4.12 -1.81
CA ASP A 78 7.36 -5.00 -0.64
C ASP A 78 8.45 -6.06 -0.81
N ALA A 79 9.57 -5.87 -0.11
CA ALA A 79 10.74 -6.75 -0.18
C ALA A 79 10.58 -8.04 0.65
N PHE A 80 9.54 -8.16 1.49
CA PHE A 80 9.24 -9.41 2.17
C PHE A 80 8.49 -10.38 1.28
N MET A 81 7.47 -9.89 0.59
CA MET A 81 6.61 -10.71 -0.25
C MET A 81 7.20 -10.96 -1.64
N LEU A 82 7.94 -10.01 -2.19
CA LEU A 82 8.44 -10.07 -3.55
C LEU A 82 9.93 -10.44 -3.63
N PRO A 83 10.32 -11.33 -4.55
CA PRO A 83 11.72 -11.50 -4.91
C PRO A 83 12.30 -10.17 -5.43
N PRO A 84 13.58 -9.84 -5.13
CA PRO A 84 14.18 -8.56 -5.54
C PRO A 84 14.09 -8.28 -7.04
N VAL A 85 14.29 -9.30 -7.87
CA VAL A 85 14.23 -9.16 -9.34
C VAL A 85 12.82 -8.84 -9.84
N THR A 86 11.79 -9.41 -9.23
CA THR A 86 10.38 -9.16 -9.54
C THR A 86 9.96 -7.76 -9.07
N LEU A 87 10.35 -7.38 -7.85
CA LEU A 87 10.09 -6.04 -7.31
C LEU A 87 10.70 -4.96 -8.22
N ASN A 88 11.96 -5.13 -8.62
CA ASN A 88 12.63 -4.21 -9.54
C ASN A 88 11.92 -4.17 -10.91
N GLY A 89 11.42 -5.30 -11.39
CA GLY A 89 10.65 -5.39 -12.64
C GLY A 89 9.36 -4.57 -12.58
N LEU A 90 8.58 -4.71 -11.51
CA LEU A 90 7.36 -3.93 -11.27
C LEU A 90 7.68 -2.43 -11.16
N TYR A 91 8.69 -2.06 -10.38
CA TYR A 91 9.16 -0.67 -10.27
C TYR A 91 9.48 -0.08 -11.65
N ASN A 92 10.30 -0.78 -12.44
CA ASN A 92 10.69 -0.33 -13.78
C ASN A 92 9.49 -0.21 -14.72
N GLN A 93 8.56 -1.17 -14.67
CA GLN A 93 7.34 -1.17 -15.48
C GLN A 93 6.52 0.10 -15.23
N HIS A 94 6.28 0.45 -13.98
CA HIS A 94 5.46 1.62 -13.64
C HIS A 94 6.20 2.94 -13.84
N LEU A 95 7.49 3.00 -13.57
CA LEU A 95 8.29 4.22 -13.83
C LEU A 95 8.46 4.51 -15.32
N ARG A 96 8.26 3.53 -16.22
CA ARG A 96 8.49 3.70 -17.67
C ARG A 96 7.78 4.92 -18.25
N HIS A 97 6.55 5.19 -17.78
CA HIS A 97 5.67 6.24 -18.31
C HIS A 97 5.60 7.49 -17.43
N ALA A 98 6.47 7.59 -16.42
CA ALA A 98 6.54 8.74 -15.53
C ALA A 98 7.90 9.47 -15.64
N ASP A 99 7.88 10.76 -15.36
CA ASP A 99 9.08 11.60 -15.25
C ASP A 99 9.73 11.41 -13.87
N VAL A 100 8.91 11.24 -12.83
CA VAL A 100 9.36 11.20 -11.44
C VAL A 100 8.72 10.03 -10.68
N ALA A 101 9.55 9.21 -10.03
CA ALA A 101 9.09 8.27 -9.00
C ALA A 101 9.18 8.94 -7.62
N VAL A 102 8.05 9.05 -6.95
CA VAL A 102 7.97 9.52 -5.56
C VAL A 102 7.62 8.33 -4.68
N ILE A 103 8.57 7.91 -3.85
CA ILE A 103 8.44 6.70 -3.03
C ILE A 103 8.30 7.12 -1.57
N GLU A 104 7.17 6.79 -0.93
CA GLU A 104 7.02 7.00 0.50
C GLU A 104 7.59 5.81 1.27
N GLY A 105 8.50 6.09 2.20
CA GLY A 105 9.08 5.10 3.11
C GLY A 105 8.11 4.62 4.19
N VAL A 106 8.45 3.52 4.82
CA VAL A 106 7.72 2.93 5.96
C VAL A 106 8.44 3.24 7.26
N MET A 107 7.68 3.47 8.36
CA MET A 107 8.22 3.73 9.71
C MET A 107 9.37 4.74 9.73
N GLY A 108 10.47 4.50 10.44
CA GLY A 108 11.73 5.22 10.31
C GLY A 108 12.59 4.66 9.19
N LEU A 109 13.56 5.45 8.72
CA LEU A 109 14.42 5.12 7.57
C LEU A 109 15.07 3.73 7.66
N TYR A 110 15.51 3.35 8.85
CA TYR A 110 16.21 2.09 9.13
C TYR A 110 15.33 1.02 9.78
N ASP A 111 14.04 1.33 10.03
CA ASP A 111 13.10 0.38 10.61
C ASP A 111 12.64 -0.61 9.52
N GLY A 112 12.89 -1.89 9.74
CA GLY A 112 12.55 -2.96 8.82
C GLY A 112 11.93 -4.17 9.53
N TYR A 113 12.17 -5.35 9.00
CA TYR A 113 11.73 -6.60 9.60
C TYR A 113 12.84 -7.19 10.46
N GLY A 114 12.64 -7.20 11.79
CA GLY A 114 13.68 -7.56 12.76
C GLY A 114 14.60 -6.40 13.08
N THR A 115 15.85 -6.68 13.40
CA THR A 115 16.87 -5.68 13.78
C THR A 115 17.82 -5.31 12.64
N ASP A 116 17.75 -6.01 11.49
CA ASP A 116 18.59 -5.72 10.34
C ASP A 116 18.03 -4.54 9.52
N PRO A 117 18.74 -3.39 9.48
CA PRO A 117 18.30 -2.24 8.70
C PRO A 117 18.37 -2.47 7.18
N ASN A 118 18.98 -3.57 6.74
CA ASN A 118 19.10 -3.94 5.33
C ASN A 118 17.97 -4.88 4.86
N TYR A 119 16.98 -5.17 5.70
CA TYR A 119 15.88 -6.04 5.34
C TYR A 119 14.52 -5.38 5.57
N CYS A 120 13.77 -5.19 4.48
CA CYS A 120 12.41 -4.60 4.46
C CYS A 120 12.31 -3.16 5.01
N SER A 121 13.44 -2.44 5.16
CA SER A 121 13.45 -1.03 5.55
C SER A 121 13.39 -0.10 4.34
N SER A 122 13.09 1.17 4.58
CA SER A 122 13.19 2.23 3.55
C SER A 122 14.63 2.39 3.05
N ALA A 123 15.64 2.21 3.91
CA ALA A 123 17.05 2.24 3.56
C ALA A 123 17.44 1.07 2.64
N ALA A 124 16.98 -0.14 2.95
CA ALA A 124 17.19 -1.30 2.09
C ALA A 124 16.58 -1.09 0.69
N MET A 125 15.36 -0.56 0.63
CA MET A 125 14.68 -0.24 -0.62
C MET A 125 15.43 0.83 -1.43
N ALA A 126 15.92 1.89 -0.78
CA ALA A 126 16.70 2.93 -1.42
C ALA A 126 17.97 2.36 -2.10
N LYS A 127 18.69 1.48 -1.40
CA LYS A 127 19.88 0.81 -1.95
C LYS A 127 19.54 -0.15 -3.09
N GLN A 128 18.46 -0.94 -2.95
CA GLN A 128 18.03 -1.88 -3.97
C GLN A 128 17.63 -1.18 -5.27
N LEU A 129 16.93 -0.05 -5.18
CA LEU A 129 16.50 0.73 -6.35
C LEU A 129 17.55 1.72 -6.86
N GLY A 130 18.61 1.97 -6.10
CA GLY A 130 19.60 3.03 -6.41
C GLY A 130 18.99 4.43 -6.32
N CYS A 131 17.99 4.63 -5.44
CA CYS A 131 17.32 5.92 -5.26
C CYS A 131 17.90 6.65 -4.05
N PRO A 132 18.21 7.96 -4.18
CA PRO A 132 18.58 8.78 -3.03
C PRO A 132 17.40 8.97 -2.08
N VAL A 133 17.72 9.22 -0.81
CA VAL A 133 16.76 9.49 0.25
C VAL A 133 16.64 10.98 0.50
N ILE A 134 15.43 11.48 0.61
CA ILE A 134 15.09 12.78 1.19
C ILE A 134 14.63 12.50 2.62
N LEU A 135 15.45 12.88 3.59
CA LEU A 135 15.18 12.62 5.00
C LEU A 135 14.24 13.68 5.56
N LEU A 136 13.12 13.23 6.08
CA LEU A 136 12.15 14.07 6.77
C LEU A 136 12.41 14.06 8.27
N VAL A 137 12.62 15.24 8.85
CA VAL A 137 12.80 15.43 10.29
C VAL A 137 11.66 16.24 10.89
N ASP A 138 11.25 15.91 12.10
CA ASP A 138 10.29 16.71 12.86
C ASP A 138 11.02 17.87 13.53
N GLY A 139 10.69 19.09 13.13
CA GLY A 139 11.27 20.31 13.69
C GLY A 139 10.57 20.83 14.95
N LYS A 140 9.51 20.14 15.43
CA LYS A 140 8.77 20.55 16.62
C LYS A 140 9.65 20.44 17.87
N ALA A 141 9.77 21.53 18.61
CA ALA A 141 10.47 21.61 19.90
C ALA A 141 11.94 21.16 19.87
N VAL A 142 12.62 21.31 18.74
CA VAL A 142 14.05 21.05 18.57
C VAL A 142 14.78 22.28 18.05
N SER A 143 16.09 22.32 18.23
CA SER A 143 17.01 23.34 17.72
C SER A 143 18.25 22.63 17.15
N THR A 144 19.45 23.07 17.48
CA THR A 144 20.72 22.49 17.01
C THR A 144 20.82 20.98 17.22
N SER A 145 20.17 20.42 18.24
CA SER A 145 20.17 18.96 18.51
C SER A 145 19.64 18.11 17.35
N VAL A 146 18.80 18.66 16.47
CA VAL A 146 18.34 17.92 15.29
C VAL A 146 19.48 17.60 14.32
N ALA A 147 20.54 18.43 14.28
CA ALA A 147 21.72 18.13 13.48
C ALA A 147 22.45 16.87 13.97
N ALA A 148 22.49 16.59 15.27
CA ALA A 148 23.01 15.35 15.80
C ALA A 148 22.17 14.13 15.36
N THR A 149 20.85 14.27 15.32
CA THR A 149 19.95 13.24 14.76
C THR A 149 20.25 12.99 13.29
N VAL A 150 20.29 14.05 12.46
CA VAL A 150 20.59 13.94 11.01
C VAL A 150 21.97 13.31 10.79
N MET A 151 22.96 13.75 11.55
CA MET A 151 24.33 13.19 11.48
C MET A 151 24.33 11.68 11.78
N GLY A 152 23.60 11.24 12.82
CA GLY A 152 23.42 9.83 13.12
C GLY A 152 22.85 9.05 11.94
N PHE A 153 21.79 9.55 11.32
CA PHE A 153 21.19 8.93 10.13
C PHE A 153 22.16 8.88 8.94
N CYS A 154 22.96 9.91 8.72
CA CYS A 154 23.94 9.95 7.62
C CYS A 154 25.12 9.01 7.83
N GLN A 155 25.53 8.78 9.09
CA GLN A 155 26.69 7.98 9.43
C GLN A 155 26.37 6.52 9.69
N PHE A 156 25.11 6.19 9.97
CA PHE A 156 24.67 4.84 10.32
C PHE A 156 24.91 3.82 9.20
N ASP A 157 24.66 4.22 7.96
CA ASP A 157 24.96 3.41 6.78
C ASP A 157 25.67 4.27 5.71
N PRO A 158 26.98 4.12 5.54
CA PRO A 158 27.76 4.91 4.57
C PRO A 158 27.43 4.57 3.11
N ASN A 159 26.74 3.46 2.85
CA ASN A 159 26.31 3.07 1.50
C ASN A 159 24.95 3.66 1.10
N LEU A 160 24.29 4.38 2.02
CA LEU A 160 23.01 5.03 1.76
C LEU A 160 23.22 6.51 1.41
N GLN A 161 22.69 6.94 0.27
CA GLN A 161 22.72 8.34 -0.12
C GLN A 161 21.54 9.11 0.45
N ILE A 162 21.77 9.95 1.49
CA ILE A 162 20.82 10.98 1.91
C ILE A 162 21.16 12.25 1.14
N ALA A 163 20.30 12.61 0.17
CA ALA A 163 20.57 13.71 -0.76
C ALA A 163 20.14 15.08 -0.23
N GLY A 164 19.20 15.09 0.73
CA GLY A 164 18.70 16.32 1.33
C GLY A 164 17.78 16.08 2.49
N VAL A 165 17.47 17.14 3.21
CA VAL A 165 16.59 17.13 4.39
C VAL A 165 15.41 18.07 4.18
N ILE A 166 14.20 17.63 4.55
CA ILE A 166 13.03 18.49 4.69
C ILE A 166 12.67 18.54 6.17
N ILE A 167 12.38 19.75 6.67
CA ILE A 167 12.01 19.96 8.08
C ILE A 167 10.49 20.14 8.16
N ASN A 168 9.82 19.25 8.87
CA ASN A 168 8.37 19.33 9.04
C ASN A 168 8.00 20.05 10.35
N ARG A 169 6.81 20.66 10.40
CA ARG A 169 6.21 21.30 11.58
C ARG A 169 6.98 22.50 12.13
N VAL A 170 7.56 23.30 11.25
CA VAL A 170 8.24 24.55 11.63
C VAL A 170 7.56 25.74 10.98
N ASN A 171 6.92 26.58 11.80
CA ASN A 171 6.15 27.74 11.35
C ASN A 171 6.98 29.03 11.26
N SER A 172 7.98 29.20 12.13
CA SER A 172 8.76 30.42 12.25
C SER A 172 10.00 30.40 11.35
N ASP A 173 10.25 31.49 10.62
CA ASP A 173 11.45 31.64 9.78
C ASP A 173 12.73 31.60 10.61
N ASN A 174 12.77 32.29 11.75
CA ASN A 174 13.93 32.26 12.62
C ASN A 174 14.28 30.86 13.12
N HIS A 175 13.26 30.09 13.51
CA HIS A 175 13.47 28.71 13.95
C HIS A 175 13.93 27.83 12.79
N TYR A 176 13.34 27.99 11.62
CA TYR A 176 13.78 27.31 10.40
C TYR A 176 15.24 27.58 10.08
N GLN A 177 15.64 28.86 10.04
CA GLN A 177 17.02 29.22 9.72
C GLN A 177 18.03 28.68 10.74
N LEU A 178 17.67 28.64 12.02
CA LEU A 178 18.51 28.07 13.07
C LEU A 178 18.75 26.56 12.83
N ILE A 179 17.68 25.80 12.57
CA ILE A 179 17.75 24.36 12.31
C ILE A 179 18.50 24.10 11.00
N ARG A 180 18.16 24.82 9.95
CA ARG A 180 18.81 24.71 8.64
C ARG A 180 20.32 24.94 8.76
N HIS A 181 20.73 26.03 9.38
CA HIS A 181 22.14 26.34 9.55
C HIS A 181 22.89 25.23 10.32
N ALA A 182 22.27 24.71 11.39
CA ALA A 182 22.85 23.61 12.16
C ALA A 182 23.04 22.34 11.31
N ILE A 183 22.03 21.94 10.53
CA ILE A 183 22.11 20.73 9.68
C ILE A 183 23.16 20.93 8.58
N GLU A 184 23.09 22.04 7.84
CA GLU A 184 24.03 22.30 6.73
C GLU A 184 25.48 22.43 7.23
N HIS A 185 25.71 23.08 8.38
CA HIS A 185 27.04 23.26 8.94
C HIS A 185 27.66 21.97 9.49
N TYR A 186 26.89 21.20 10.30
CA TYR A 186 27.45 20.03 10.97
C TYR A 186 27.38 18.74 10.15
N CYS A 187 26.38 18.62 9.27
CA CYS A 187 26.17 17.39 8.48
C CYS A 187 26.62 17.52 7.02
N GLY A 188 26.78 18.74 6.49
CA GLY A 188 27.12 18.97 5.09
C GLY A 188 26.01 18.58 4.10
N ILE A 189 24.79 18.32 4.60
CA ILE A 189 23.64 17.89 3.79
C ILE A 189 22.74 19.11 3.55
N PRO A 190 22.27 19.36 2.31
CA PRO A 190 21.41 20.48 2.02
C PRO A 190 20.03 20.32 2.66
N VAL A 191 19.53 21.41 3.26
CA VAL A 191 18.15 21.50 3.68
C VAL A 191 17.32 22.06 2.51
N LEU A 192 16.38 21.26 2.00
CA LEU A 192 15.56 21.59 0.85
C LEU A 192 14.37 22.48 1.19
N GLY A 193 14.08 22.63 2.46
CA GLY A 193 12.98 23.46 2.90
C GLY A 193 12.30 22.94 4.16
N ARG A 194 11.14 23.53 4.43
CA ARG A 194 10.27 23.14 5.56
C ARG A 194 8.84 22.98 5.11
N LEU A 195 8.02 22.31 5.92
CA LEU A 195 6.57 22.39 5.83
C LEU A 195 6.02 22.91 7.17
N PRO A 196 5.21 24.00 7.19
CA PRO A 196 4.56 24.47 8.39
C PRO A 196 3.46 23.52 8.86
N VAL A 197 2.95 23.70 10.07
CA VAL A 197 1.76 22.99 10.54
C VAL A 197 0.55 23.48 9.75
N LEU A 198 -0.20 22.55 9.17
CA LEU A 198 -1.38 22.82 8.35
C LEU A 198 -2.57 22.04 8.93
N ASP A 199 -3.34 22.69 9.83
CA ASP A 199 -4.43 22.02 10.55
C ASP A 199 -5.58 21.60 9.62
N ASP A 200 -5.82 22.34 8.55
CA ASP A 200 -6.87 22.05 7.55
C ASP A 200 -6.51 20.93 6.55
N VAL A 201 -5.25 20.51 6.54
CA VAL A 201 -4.75 19.42 5.69
C VAL A 201 -4.55 18.12 6.49
N ALA A 202 -4.75 18.18 7.81
CA ALA A 202 -4.57 17.01 8.67
C ALA A 202 -5.40 15.81 8.16
N LEU A 203 -4.72 14.71 7.95
CA LEU A 203 -5.37 13.45 7.56
C LEU A 203 -6.00 12.82 8.81
N PRO A 204 -7.31 12.51 8.77
CA PRO A 204 -7.95 11.85 9.89
C PRO A 204 -7.45 10.42 10.02
N SER A 205 -7.25 9.98 11.26
CA SER A 205 -6.75 8.63 11.57
C SER A 205 -7.72 7.87 12.46
N ARG A 206 -7.65 6.55 12.39
CA ARG A 206 -8.33 5.55 13.23
C ARG A 206 -7.29 4.66 13.91
N HIS A 207 -7.78 3.66 14.66
CA HIS A 207 -6.94 2.68 15.35
C HIS A 207 -5.99 1.88 14.42
N LEU A 208 -6.31 1.71 13.13
CA LEU A 208 -5.45 1.03 12.15
C LEU A 208 -4.65 1.97 11.24
N GLY A 209 -4.69 3.27 11.44
CA GLY A 209 -4.00 4.25 10.60
C GLY A 209 -4.93 5.32 10.04
N LEU A 210 -4.66 5.81 8.83
CA LEU A 210 -5.49 6.83 8.17
C LEU A 210 -6.88 6.26 7.83
N ILE A 211 -7.89 7.14 7.80
CA ILE A 211 -9.18 6.77 7.22
C ILE A 211 -8.98 6.58 5.70
N PRO A 212 -9.55 5.49 5.09
CA PRO A 212 -9.46 5.29 3.66
C PRO A 212 -9.93 6.49 2.85
N ALA A 213 -9.24 6.80 1.75
CA ALA A 213 -9.58 7.93 0.89
C ALA A 213 -11.00 7.81 0.32
N GLN A 214 -11.45 6.59 0.03
CA GLN A 214 -12.78 6.27 -0.49
C GLN A 214 -13.91 6.71 0.45
N GLU A 215 -13.75 6.56 1.75
CA GLU A 215 -14.75 6.97 2.75
C GLU A 215 -14.93 8.50 2.83
N ARG A 216 -14.00 9.26 2.33
CA ARG A 216 -14.04 10.73 2.27
C ARG A 216 -14.50 11.27 0.91
N GLY A 217 -15.08 10.42 0.06
CA GLY A 217 -15.49 10.77 -1.29
C GLY A 217 -14.30 10.99 -2.23
N GLY A 218 -13.16 10.41 -1.91
CA GLY A 218 -12.04 10.32 -2.85
C GLY A 218 -12.45 9.54 -4.10
N PRO A 219 -12.02 9.96 -5.29
CA PRO A 219 -12.42 9.31 -6.51
C PRO A 219 -11.94 7.85 -6.54
N ILE A 220 -12.89 6.93 -6.79
CA ILE A 220 -12.58 5.57 -7.19
C ILE A 220 -12.20 5.69 -8.68
N GLY A 221 -10.89 5.80 -8.98
CA GLY A 221 -10.43 5.89 -10.35
C GLY A 221 -9.23 6.83 -10.57
N LYS A 222 -8.93 7.12 -11.83
CA LYS A 222 -7.71 7.80 -12.29
C LYS A 222 -7.80 9.35 -12.31
N GLN A 223 -8.79 9.96 -11.70
CA GLN A 223 -8.86 11.42 -11.65
C GLN A 223 -8.39 11.93 -10.29
N PRO A 224 -7.49 12.94 -10.24
CA PRO A 224 -7.02 13.48 -8.98
C PRO A 224 -8.15 14.16 -8.20
N ASP A 225 -8.17 13.97 -6.89
CA ASP A 225 -9.01 14.74 -5.99
C ASP A 225 -8.56 16.21 -6.01
N ASN A 226 -9.40 17.08 -6.57
CA ASN A 226 -9.14 18.52 -6.68
C ASN A 226 -9.65 19.32 -5.48
N ALA A 227 -9.87 18.68 -4.32
CA ALA A 227 -10.29 19.40 -3.13
C ALA A 227 -9.35 20.57 -2.80
N PRO A 228 -9.87 21.72 -2.39
CA PRO A 228 -9.07 22.93 -2.13
C PRO A 228 -7.90 22.70 -1.17
N ARG A 229 -8.04 21.78 -0.21
CA ARG A 229 -6.99 21.40 0.75
C ARG A 229 -5.72 20.88 0.07
N TRP A 230 -5.86 20.09 -1.03
CA TRP A 230 -4.70 19.57 -1.75
C TRP A 230 -4.00 20.62 -2.59
N GLN A 231 -4.77 21.55 -3.16
CA GLN A 231 -4.21 22.70 -3.86
C GLN A 231 -3.41 23.59 -2.90
N ARG A 232 -3.97 23.84 -1.70
CA ARG A 232 -3.28 24.60 -0.66
C ARG A 232 -2.01 23.87 -0.18
N LEU A 233 -2.05 22.56 0.02
CA LEU A 233 -0.87 21.78 0.39
C LEU A 233 0.22 21.90 -0.69
N ALA A 234 -0.14 21.79 -1.97
CA ALA A 234 0.79 21.98 -3.08
C ALA A 234 1.40 23.39 -3.10
N GLN A 235 0.58 24.43 -2.86
CA GLN A 235 1.07 25.80 -2.78
C GLN A 235 2.07 25.99 -1.63
N GLN A 236 1.81 25.38 -0.47
CA GLN A 236 2.75 25.44 0.67
C GLN A 236 4.06 24.68 0.37
N VAL A 237 3.97 23.56 -0.35
CA VAL A 237 5.17 22.86 -0.81
C VAL A 237 5.97 23.71 -1.81
N GLU A 238 5.30 24.34 -2.78
CA GLU A 238 5.96 25.26 -3.73
C GLU A 238 6.60 26.47 -3.05
N GLU A 239 5.97 27.02 -2.02
CA GLU A 239 6.46 28.20 -1.31
C GLU A 239 7.65 27.89 -0.40
N PHE A 240 7.64 26.72 0.26
CA PHE A 240 8.58 26.44 1.36
C PHE A 240 9.61 25.34 1.05
N ILE A 241 9.46 24.58 -0.04
CA ILE A 241 10.38 23.50 -0.43
C ILE A 241 10.96 23.78 -1.82
N ASP A 242 12.28 23.77 -1.91
CA ASP A 242 13.01 23.92 -3.17
C ASP A 242 12.91 22.62 -4.01
N LEU A 243 11.79 22.51 -4.76
CA LEU A 243 11.53 21.35 -5.62
C LEU A 243 12.51 21.24 -6.79
N ASP A 244 13.07 22.37 -7.27
CA ASP A 244 14.05 22.34 -8.36
C ASP A 244 15.35 21.71 -7.88
N ARG A 245 15.81 22.08 -6.70
CA ARG A 245 16.97 21.48 -6.06
C ARG A 245 16.74 20.02 -5.71
N LEU A 246 15.53 19.68 -5.20
CA LEU A 246 15.15 18.30 -4.93
C LEU A 246 15.30 17.44 -6.18
N LEU A 247 14.70 17.85 -7.29
CA LEU A 247 14.77 17.13 -8.57
C LEU A 247 16.20 17.07 -9.15
N ALA A 248 17.00 18.13 -8.96
CA ALA A 248 18.40 18.16 -9.39
C ALA A 248 19.28 17.17 -8.60
N LEU A 249 18.96 16.91 -7.33
CA LEU A 249 19.70 16.00 -6.45
C LEU A 249 19.25 14.53 -6.58
N THR A 250 18.18 14.25 -7.31
CA THR A 250 17.58 12.92 -7.38
C THR A 250 17.47 12.35 -8.81
N PRO A 251 18.53 12.45 -9.65
CA PRO A 251 18.48 11.88 -10.99
C PRO A 251 18.44 10.35 -10.91
N CYS A 252 17.54 9.73 -11.67
CA CYS A 252 17.52 8.28 -11.87
C CYS A 252 18.39 7.93 -13.07
N THR A 253 19.69 7.75 -12.84
CA THR A 253 20.67 7.52 -13.90
C THR A 253 20.67 6.09 -14.42
N LYS A 254 20.21 5.13 -13.61
CA LYS A 254 20.17 3.70 -13.96
C LYS A 254 19.00 3.02 -13.28
N LEU A 255 18.22 2.29 -14.05
CA LEU A 255 17.17 1.43 -13.50
C LEU A 255 17.79 0.14 -12.92
N PRO A 256 17.29 -0.37 -11.79
CA PRO A 256 17.77 -1.62 -11.23
C PRO A 256 17.45 -2.81 -12.16
N ALA A 257 18.31 -3.81 -12.19
CA ALA A 257 18.04 -5.03 -12.94
C ALA A 257 16.78 -5.72 -12.39
N GLY A 258 15.82 -5.97 -13.27
CA GLY A 258 14.54 -6.56 -12.89
C GLY A 258 13.85 -7.23 -14.08
N THR A 259 12.98 -8.17 -13.78
CA THR A 259 12.12 -8.84 -14.75
C THR A 259 10.66 -8.64 -14.39
N SER A 260 9.82 -8.43 -15.40
CA SER A 260 8.37 -8.38 -15.18
C SER A 260 7.91 -9.68 -14.54
N PRO A 261 6.91 -9.66 -13.64
CA PRO A 261 6.32 -10.87 -13.09
C PRO A 261 5.88 -11.82 -14.21
N GLU A 262 6.02 -13.11 -13.97
CA GLU A 262 5.48 -14.11 -14.88
C GLU A 262 3.95 -14.08 -14.80
N LEU A 263 3.31 -13.89 -15.95
CA LEU A 263 1.85 -13.91 -16.04
C LEU A 263 1.33 -15.34 -15.93
N PRO A 264 0.13 -15.55 -15.36
CA PRO A 264 -0.55 -16.81 -15.48
C PRO A 264 -0.70 -17.23 -16.95
N PRO A 265 -0.68 -18.54 -17.26
CA PRO A 265 -0.85 -19.00 -18.63
C PRO A 265 -2.16 -18.47 -19.23
N HIS A 266 -2.07 -17.82 -20.40
CA HIS A 266 -3.23 -17.24 -21.09
C HIS A 266 -4.36 -18.27 -21.30
N ALA A 267 -4.03 -19.50 -21.60
CA ALA A 267 -5.00 -20.59 -21.76
C ALA A 267 -5.84 -20.84 -20.50
N LEU A 268 -5.32 -20.55 -19.31
CA LEU A 268 -6.06 -20.67 -18.04
C LEU A 268 -6.91 -19.45 -17.76
N ALA A 269 -6.42 -18.26 -18.05
CA ALA A 269 -7.00 -16.98 -17.60
C ALA A 269 -7.97 -16.37 -18.61
N HIS A 270 -7.72 -16.52 -19.92
CA HIS A 270 -8.49 -15.85 -20.97
C HIS A 270 -9.97 -16.26 -20.96
N GLY A 271 -10.84 -15.25 -21.02
CA GLY A 271 -12.28 -15.43 -21.04
C GLY A 271 -12.94 -15.65 -19.68
N LEU A 272 -12.15 -15.73 -18.59
CA LEU A 272 -12.70 -15.73 -17.25
C LEU A 272 -13.12 -14.33 -16.82
N THR A 273 -14.15 -14.27 -15.99
CA THR A 273 -14.58 -13.05 -15.31
C THR A 273 -14.44 -13.23 -13.80
N LEU A 274 -13.73 -12.29 -13.18
CA LEU A 274 -13.61 -12.15 -11.73
C LEU A 274 -14.61 -11.12 -11.23
N ALA A 275 -15.48 -11.50 -10.31
CA ALA A 275 -16.24 -10.56 -9.49
C ALA A 275 -15.35 -10.08 -8.33
N LEU A 276 -15.02 -8.79 -8.31
CA LEU A 276 -14.18 -8.15 -7.29
C LEU A 276 -15.06 -7.34 -6.35
N ALA A 277 -15.08 -7.66 -5.07
CA ALA A 277 -15.77 -6.85 -4.07
C ALA A 277 -15.02 -5.53 -3.86
N GLU A 278 -15.66 -4.39 -4.17
CA GLU A 278 -15.03 -3.08 -3.99
C GLU A 278 -16.06 -2.03 -3.58
N ASP A 279 -15.97 -1.62 -2.29
CA ASP A 279 -16.75 -0.55 -1.69
C ASP A 279 -16.07 -0.04 -0.42
N GLU A 280 -16.79 0.69 0.43
CA GLU A 280 -16.28 1.27 1.67
C GLU A 280 -15.84 0.21 2.68
N ALA A 281 -16.42 -1.01 2.63
CA ALA A 281 -16.08 -2.11 3.52
C ALA A 281 -14.93 -2.98 2.98
N PHE A 282 -14.73 -3.03 1.66
CA PHE A 282 -13.75 -3.87 0.97
C PHE A 282 -12.96 -3.08 -0.06
N ASN A 283 -11.76 -2.63 0.30
CA ASN A 283 -10.93 -1.79 -0.56
C ASN A 283 -9.42 -2.05 -0.44
N PHE A 284 -9.00 -3.08 0.29
CA PHE A 284 -7.60 -3.43 0.44
C PHE A 284 -7.18 -4.44 -0.61
N TYR A 285 -6.62 -3.94 -1.69
CA TYR A 285 -6.08 -4.72 -2.80
C TYR A 285 -4.73 -4.17 -3.22
N TYR A 286 -3.78 -5.06 -3.53
CA TYR A 286 -2.59 -4.64 -4.26
C TYR A 286 -2.97 -4.43 -5.74
N PRO A 287 -2.81 -3.22 -6.30
CA PRO A 287 -3.17 -3.00 -7.70
C PRO A 287 -2.42 -3.91 -8.66
N ASP A 288 -1.18 -4.27 -8.34
CA ASP A 288 -0.40 -5.21 -9.16
C ASP A 288 -1.00 -6.62 -9.19
N ASN A 289 -1.73 -7.03 -8.15
CA ASN A 289 -2.46 -8.32 -8.17
C ASN A 289 -3.58 -8.30 -9.21
N LEU A 290 -4.29 -7.17 -9.31
CA LEU A 290 -5.37 -7.00 -10.28
C LEU A 290 -4.81 -6.88 -11.71
N ASP A 291 -3.73 -6.10 -11.86
CA ASP A 291 -3.05 -5.94 -13.15
C ASP A 291 -2.55 -7.29 -13.70
N LEU A 292 -2.01 -8.19 -12.85
CA LEU A 292 -1.57 -9.53 -13.26
C LEU A 292 -2.71 -10.37 -13.83
N LEU A 293 -3.88 -10.33 -13.19
CA LEU A 293 -5.07 -11.04 -13.66
C LEU A 293 -5.58 -10.45 -14.98
N GLU A 294 -5.69 -9.12 -15.10
CA GLU A 294 -6.12 -8.45 -16.33
C GLU A 294 -5.16 -8.70 -17.49
N GLN A 295 -3.84 -8.59 -17.25
CA GLN A 295 -2.81 -8.86 -18.27
C GLN A 295 -2.81 -10.33 -18.73
N ALA A 296 -3.19 -11.27 -17.86
CA ALA A 296 -3.38 -12.66 -18.22
C ALA A 296 -4.66 -12.91 -19.04
N GLY A 297 -5.59 -11.96 -19.09
CA GLY A 297 -6.84 -12.04 -19.87
C GLY A 297 -8.10 -12.27 -19.03
N VAL A 298 -8.03 -12.14 -17.70
CA VAL A 298 -9.20 -12.16 -16.81
C VAL A 298 -9.90 -10.80 -16.89
N ARG A 299 -11.20 -10.79 -17.09
CA ARG A 299 -12.02 -9.58 -17.01
C ARG A 299 -12.43 -9.35 -15.55
N ILE A 300 -12.14 -8.18 -15.00
CA ILE A 300 -12.55 -7.81 -13.65
C ILE A 300 -13.86 -7.02 -13.71
N GLN A 301 -14.88 -7.50 -12.98
CA GLN A 301 -16.15 -6.82 -12.76
C GLN A 301 -16.30 -6.51 -11.27
N ARG A 302 -16.38 -5.24 -10.91
CA ARG A 302 -16.56 -4.79 -9.54
C ARG A 302 -18.01 -4.93 -9.12
N PHE A 303 -18.22 -5.31 -7.85
CA PHE A 303 -19.51 -5.29 -7.18
C PHE A 303 -19.35 -4.79 -5.74
N SER A 304 -20.43 -4.27 -5.19
CA SER A 304 -20.46 -3.77 -3.82
C SER A 304 -21.25 -4.72 -2.90
N PRO A 305 -20.59 -5.40 -1.95
CA PRO A 305 -21.30 -6.12 -0.90
C PRO A 305 -22.27 -5.25 -0.09
N LEU A 306 -22.03 -3.95 0.04
CA LEU A 306 -22.89 -3.01 0.76
C LEU A 306 -24.10 -2.54 -0.05
N HIS A 307 -23.97 -2.35 -1.36
CA HIS A 307 -24.96 -1.61 -2.16
C HIS A 307 -25.63 -2.47 -3.23
N ASP A 308 -24.94 -3.49 -3.76
CA ASP A 308 -25.49 -4.37 -4.78
C ASP A 308 -26.29 -5.53 -4.16
N ARG A 309 -27.25 -6.03 -4.91
CA ARG A 309 -28.10 -7.16 -4.48
C ARG A 309 -27.80 -8.47 -5.19
N GLN A 310 -26.90 -8.45 -6.17
CA GLN A 310 -26.56 -9.59 -7.01
C GLN A 310 -25.07 -9.55 -7.37
N LEU A 311 -24.49 -10.73 -7.57
CA LEU A 311 -23.15 -10.83 -8.18
C LEU A 311 -23.25 -10.62 -9.70
N PRO A 312 -22.23 -9.99 -10.31
CA PRO A 312 -22.09 -10.04 -11.77
C PRO A 312 -21.87 -11.49 -12.23
N ALA A 313 -22.21 -11.78 -13.49
CA ALA A 313 -21.90 -13.09 -14.06
C ALA A 313 -20.38 -13.31 -14.05
N CYS A 314 -19.92 -14.33 -13.36
CA CYS A 314 -18.49 -14.55 -13.10
C CYS A 314 -18.15 -16.04 -12.96
N GLN A 315 -16.87 -16.38 -13.10
CA GLN A 315 -16.31 -17.69 -12.81
C GLN A 315 -15.41 -17.70 -11.58
N MET A 316 -15.16 -16.54 -10.97
CA MET A 316 -14.34 -16.39 -9.77
C MET A 316 -14.84 -15.18 -8.96
N VAL A 317 -14.65 -15.23 -7.64
CA VAL A 317 -14.98 -14.12 -6.73
C VAL A 317 -13.76 -13.81 -5.86
N TYR A 318 -13.45 -12.52 -5.68
CA TYR A 318 -12.43 -12.03 -4.76
C TYR A 318 -13.00 -11.02 -3.78
N LEU A 319 -12.90 -11.34 -2.50
CA LEU A 319 -13.27 -10.47 -1.39
C LEU A 319 -12.00 -10.08 -0.63
N GLY A 320 -11.51 -8.87 -0.85
CA GLY A 320 -10.30 -8.37 -0.20
C GLY A 320 -10.51 -7.98 1.26
N GLY A 321 -9.49 -7.33 1.80
CA GLY A 321 -9.59 -6.71 3.12
C GLY A 321 -10.29 -5.37 3.11
N GLY A 322 -10.39 -4.79 4.29
CA GLY A 322 -11.04 -3.50 4.54
C GLY A 322 -11.53 -3.41 5.98
N TYR A 323 -12.65 -2.74 6.18
CA TYR A 323 -13.26 -2.52 7.49
C TYR A 323 -14.70 -3.03 7.55
N PRO A 324 -14.96 -4.33 7.36
CA PRO A 324 -16.34 -4.87 7.39
C PRO A 324 -17.02 -4.69 8.75
N GLU A 325 -16.26 -4.61 9.85
CA GLU A 325 -16.78 -4.38 11.20
C GLU A 325 -17.48 -3.03 11.35
N ILE A 326 -16.99 -1.99 10.66
CA ILE A 326 -17.60 -0.65 10.68
C ILE A 326 -18.96 -0.65 9.98
N TYR A 327 -19.11 -1.52 8.98
CA TYR A 327 -20.30 -1.64 8.15
C TYR A 327 -21.12 -2.90 8.47
N ALA A 328 -20.83 -3.59 9.58
CA ALA A 328 -21.36 -4.91 9.90
C ALA A 328 -22.91 -4.97 9.86
N ALA A 329 -23.58 -3.96 10.41
CA ALA A 329 -25.04 -3.89 10.37
C ALA A 329 -25.61 -3.77 8.93
N LYS A 330 -24.94 -3.02 8.06
CA LYS A 330 -25.35 -2.86 6.65
C LYS A 330 -25.08 -4.13 5.85
N LEU A 331 -23.93 -4.76 6.05
CA LEU A 331 -23.59 -6.04 5.43
C LEU A 331 -24.59 -7.12 5.85
N ALA A 332 -24.91 -7.22 7.14
CA ALA A 332 -25.91 -8.16 7.67
C ALA A 332 -27.32 -7.94 7.09
N ALA A 333 -27.70 -6.69 6.83
CA ALA A 333 -29.01 -6.35 6.26
C ALA A 333 -29.10 -6.70 4.75
N ASN A 334 -27.98 -6.88 4.05
CA ASN A 334 -27.98 -7.22 2.63
C ASN A 334 -28.07 -8.73 2.39
N THR A 335 -29.17 -9.32 2.85
CA THR A 335 -29.43 -10.77 2.72
C THR A 335 -29.49 -11.26 1.27
N ALA A 336 -29.80 -10.38 0.32
CA ALA A 336 -29.77 -10.72 -1.11
C ALA A 336 -28.34 -11.01 -1.60
N MET A 337 -27.35 -10.21 -1.18
CA MET A 337 -25.95 -10.48 -1.50
C MET A 337 -25.43 -11.72 -0.79
N HIS A 338 -25.85 -11.98 0.49
CA HIS A 338 -25.53 -13.23 1.17
C HIS A 338 -26.01 -14.44 0.36
N ALA A 339 -27.28 -14.41 -0.09
CA ALA A 339 -27.85 -15.49 -0.90
C ALA A 339 -27.12 -15.67 -2.24
N ALA A 340 -26.70 -14.55 -2.89
CA ALA A 340 -25.94 -14.60 -4.15
C ALA A 340 -24.56 -15.25 -3.96
N LEU A 341 -23.84 -14.93 -2.88
CA LEU A 341 -22.54 -15.54 -2.55
C LEU A 341 -22.68 -17.03 -2.16
N GLN A 342 -23.73 -17.38 -1.37
CA GLN A 342 -24.05 -18.77 -1.06
C GLN A 342 -24.38 -19.57 -2.31
N GLN A 343 -25.13 -18.99 -3.24
CA GLN A 343 -25.45 -19.62 -4.52
C GLN A 343 -24.17 -19.85 -5.35
N ALA A 344 -23.28 -18.86 -5.42
CA ALA A 344 -22.01 -18.99 -6.11
C ALA A 344 -21.16 -20.12 -5.52
N HIS A 345 -21.10 -20.23 -4.18
CA HIS A 345 -20.45 -21.33 -3.48
C HIS A 345 -21.08 -22.68 -3.84
N CYS A 346 -22.40 -22.81 -3.81
CA CYS A 346 -23.12 -24.05 -4.19
C CYS A 346 -22.88 -24.42 -5.66
N GLN A 347 -22.69 -23.45 -6.54
CA GLN A 347 -22.32 -23.63 -7.94
C GLN A 347 -20.83 -23.94 -8.15
N GLN A 348 -20.06 -24.10 -7.08
CA GLN A 348 -18.62 -24.39 -7.12
C GLN A 348 -17.78 -23.28 -7.79
N ILE A 349 -18.29 -22.06 -7.85
CA ILE A 349 -17.49 -20.87 -8.24
C ILE A 349 -16.42 -20.70 -7.17
N PRO A 350 -15.11 -20.65 -7.53
CA PRO A 350 -14.05 -20.46 -6.55
C PRO A 350 -14.10 -19.04 -5.97
N LEU A 351 -14.27 -18.97 -4.64
CA LEU A 351 -14.27 -17.74 -3.87
C LEU A 351 -12.95 -17.64 -3.08
N TYR A 352 -12.26 -16.51 -3.20
CA TYR A 352 -11.07 -16.20 -2.42
C TYR A 352 -11.32 -14.98 -1.53
N GLY A 353 -11.00 -15.10 -0.24
CA GLY A 353 -11.18 -14.04 0.75
C GLY A 353 -9.90 -13.72 1.52
N GLU A 354 -9.59 -12.43 1.67
CA GLU A 354 -8.51 -11.93 2.52
C GLU A 354 -9.09 -11.07 3.65
N CYS A 355 -8.64 -11.27 4.89
CA CYS A 355 -8.91 -10.46 6.08
C CYS A 355 -10.43 -10.13 6.23
N GLY A 356 -10.88 -8.97 5.81
CA GLY A 356 -12.31 -8.61 5.80
C GLY A 356 -13.17 -9.60 5.03
N GLY A 357 -12.65 -10.19 3.95
CA GLY A 357 -13.31 -11.24 3.19
C GLY A 357 -13.55 -12.51 4.02
N LEU A 358 -12.61 -12.92 4.88
CA LEU A 358 -12.81 -14.02 5.83
C LEU A 358 -13.96 -13.68 6.82
N MET A 359 -13.90 -12.47 7.38
CA MET A 359 -14.90 -12.02 8.36
C MET A 359 -16.31 -12.02 7.76
N TYR A 360 -16.46 -11.64 6.51
CA TYR A 360 -17.73 -11.58 5.80
C TYR A 360 -18.24 -12.97 5.36
N LEU A 361 -17.35 -13.90 4.99
CA LEU A 361 -17.71 -15.26 4.58
C LEU A 361 -18.07 -16.18 5.76
N GLY A 362 -17.79 -15.77 7.00
CA GLY A 362 -18.15 -16.48 8.24
C GLY A 362 -19.64 -16.47 8.56
N ASP A 363 -20.03 -17.13 9.66
CA ASP A 363 -21.41 -17.16 10.17
C ASP A 363 -21.82 -15.83 10.80
N GLY A 364 -20.86 -15.09 11.34
CA GLY A 364 -21.14 -13.83 12.03
C GLY A 364 -19.90 -13.01 12.34
N LEU A 365 -20.17 -11.74 12.59
CA LEU A 365 -19.20 -10.74 13.03
C LEU A 365 -19.73 -10.03 14.27
N THR A 366 -18.97 -10.11 15.37
CA THR A 366 -19.24 -9.34 16.58
C THR A 366 -18.37 -8.08 16.55
N ASP A 367 -19.01 -6.90 16.55
CA ASP A 367 -18.34 -5.58 16.48
C ASP A 367 -17.68 -5.18 17.82
N GLU A 368 -17.12 -3.96 17.87
CA GLU A 368 -16.45 -3.43 19.07
C GLU A 368 -17.41 -3.19 20.24
N GLU A 369 -18.69 -2.92 19.95
CA GLU A 369 -19.77 -2.75 20.92
C GLU A 369 -20.28 -4.09 21.47
N GLY A 370 -19.83 -5.22 20.90
CA GLY A 370 -20.22 -6.56 21.29
C GLY A 370 -21.53 -7.03 20.63
N GLN A 371 -22.03 -6.30 19.63
CA GLN A 371 -23.21 -6.70 18.88
C GLN A 371 -22.82 -7.71 17.80
N ARG A 372 -23.53 -8.84 17.75
CA ARG A 372 -23.35 -9.86 16.72
C ARG A 372 -24.21 -9.56 15.50
N HIS A 373 -23.58 -9.56 14.33
CA HIS A 373 -24.19 -9.38 13.03
C HIS A 373 -24.05 -10.67 12.21
N PRO A 374 -25.15 -11.25 11.66
CA PRO A 374 -25.05 -12.41 10.78
C PRO A 374 -24.32 -12.04 9.50
N MET A 375 -23.44 -12.92 9.02
CA MET A 375 -22.69 -12.78 7.79
C MET A 375 -23.10 -13.85 6.77
N VAL A 376 -22.29 -14.10 5.73
CA VAL A 376 -22.68 -14.96 4.61
C VAL A 376 -22.87 -16.43 5.02
N GLY A 377 -22.10 -16.94 6.01
CA GLY A 377 -22.28 -18.30 6.55
C GLY A 377 -21.81 -19.42 5.61
N ILE A 378 -20.78 -19.20 4.80
CA ILE A 378 -20.13 -20.24 3.97
C ILE A 378 -19.05 -20.95 4.76
N LEU A 379 -18.25 -20.20 5.52
CA LEU A 379 -17.20 -20.73 6.39
C LEU A 379 -17.73 -20.79 7.81
N ALA A 380 -17.99 -21.99 8.32
CA ALA A 380 -18.45 -22.16 9.70
C ALA A 380 -17.47 -21.52 10.67
N GLY A 381 -17.90 -20.49 11.39
CA GLY A 381 -17.11 -19.73 12.35
C GLY A 381 -17.51 -18.27 12.45
N GLU A 382 -16.99 -17.61 13.48
CA GLU A 382 -17.35 -16.23 13.80
C GLU A 382 -16.14 -15.37 14.04
N SER A 383 -16.17 -14.15 13.51
CA SER A 383 -15.23 -13.09 13.83
C SER A 383 -15.70 -12.29 15.04
N ARG A 384 -14.76 -11.95 15.92
CA ARG A 384 -15.02 -11.06 17.05
C ARG A 384 -13.95 -9.97 17.10
N MET A 385 -14.37 -8.71 17.15
CA MET A 385 -13.46 -7.58 17.33
C MET A 385 -12.88 -7.57 18.74
N GLY A 386 -11.57 -7.38 18.83
CA GLY A 386 -10.81 -7.25 20.07
C GLY A 386 -10.42 -5.81 20.35
N LYS A 387 -10.13 -5.49 21.62
CA LYS A 387 -9.62 -4.17 22.03
C LYS A 387 -8.12 -3.98 21.80
N ARG A 388 -7.42 -5.03 21.43
CA ARG A 388 -5.97 -5.04 21.19
C ARG A 388 -5.69 -5.68 19.84
N LEU A 389 -4.59 -5.28 19.26
CA LEU A 389 -4.09 -5.84 18.02
C LEU A 389 -3.80 -7.34 18.21
N THR A 390 -4.51 -8.20 17.49
CA THR A 390 -4.37 -9.66 17.57
C THR A 390 -3.14 -10.13 16.81
N ARG A 391 -2.98 -9.62 15.57
CA ARG A 391 -1.83 -9.91 14.72
C ARG A 391 -1.34 -8.64 14.05
N PHE A 392 -0.02 -8.55 13.88
CA PHE A 392 0.61 -7.43 13.22
C PHE A 392 1.90 -7.85 12.53
N GLY A 393 1.98 -7.57 11.23
CA GLY A 393 3.19 -7.62 10.44
C GLY A 393 3.32 -8.87 9.58
N TYR A 394 4.51 -9.07 9.06
CA TYR A 394 4.83 -10.14 8.12
C TYR A 394 4.81 -11.52 8.76
N CYS A 395 4.38 -12.49 7.96
CA CYS A 395 4.40 -13.91 8.33
C CYS A 395 4.55 -14.79 7.09
N GLN A 396 4.93 -16.04 7.35
CA GLN A 396 4.96 -17.13 6.37
C GLN A 396 3.85 -18.12 6.73
N ALA A 397 3.07 -18.54 5.75
CA ALA A 397 1.98 -19.49 5.90
C ALA A 397 2.26 -20.73 5.04
N GLU A 398 2.57 -21.86 5.69
CA GLU A 398 2.76 -23.14 5.03
C GLU A 398 1.41 -23.84 4.85
N ALA A 399 1.11 -24.28 3.63
CA ALA A 399 -0.13 -24.97 3.32
C ALA A 399 -0.13 -26.40 3.88
N ARG A 400 -1.12 -26.72 4.72
CA ARG A 400 -1.31 -28.08 5.28
C ARG A 400 -1.94 -29.06 4.30
N SER A 401 -2.62 -28.54 3.29
CA SER A 401 -3.28 -29.27 2.22
C SER A 401 -3.33 -28.40 0.98
N ASP A 402 -3.73 -28.98 -0.15
CA ASP A 402 -3.94 -28.21 -1.38
C ASP A 402 -5.05 -27.18 -1.17
N THR A 403 -4.77 -25.95 -1.60
CA THR A 403 -5.68 -24.79 -1.52
C THR A 403 -5.83 -24.15 -2.92
N LEU A 404 -6.64 -23.09 -3.04
CA LEU A 404 -6.76 -22.36 -4.31
C LEU A 404 -5.42 -21.74 -4.77
N LEU A 405 -4.55 -21.37 -3.82
CA LEU A 405 -3.33 -20.58 -4.10
C LEU A 405 -2.02 -21.30 -3.77
N ALA A 406 -2.07 -22.44 -3.08
CA ALA A 406 -0.88 -23.19 -2.69
C ALA A 406 -1.15 -24.69 -2.64
N ALA A 407 -0.22 -25.48 -3.14
CA ALA A 407 -0.17 -26.91 -2.90
C ALA A 407 0.34 -27.22 -1.48
N GLN A 408 0.05 -28.42 -0.97
CA GLN A 408 0.53 -28.86 0.34
C GLN A 408 2.06 -28.70 0.46
N GLY A 409 2.49 -28.09 1.57
CA GLY A 409 3.91 -27.81 1.86
C GLY A 409 4.46 -26.52 1.21
N GLU A 410 3.71 -25.88 0.32
CA GLU A 410 4.13 -24.59 -0.22
C GLU A 410 3.94 -23.46 0.80
N ILE A 411 4.86 -22.50 0.76
CA ILE A 411 4.85 -21.35 1.68
C ILE A 411 4.38 -20.10 0.94
N LEU A 412 3.38 -19.43 1.49
CA LEU A 412 2.95 -18.08 1.11
C LEU A 412 3.58 -17.07 2.05
N ARG A 413 4.16 -16.00 1.50
CA ARG A 413 4.60 -14.84 2.25
C ARG A 413 3.52 -13.77 2.21
N GLY A 414 3.20 -13.20 3.36
CA GLY A 414 2.19 -12.16 3.45
C GLY A 414 2.29 -11.39 4.74
N HIS A 415 1.27 -10.64 5.03
CA HIS A 415 1.12 -9.96 6.31
C HIS A 415 -0.29 -10.11 6.85
N GLU A 416 -0.40 -10.01 8.18
CA GLU A 416 -1.69 -9.91 8.87
C GLU A 416 -1.68 -8.60 9.69
N PHE A 417 -2.80 -7.90 9.69
CA PHE A 417 -3.00 -6.68 10.47
C PHE A 417 -4.46 -6.56 10.87
N HIS A 418 -4.83 -7.13 12.02
CA HIS A 418 -6.21 -7.16 12.47
C HIS A 418 -6.35 -7.18 14.00
N TYR A 419 -7.46 -6.63 14.47
CA TYR A 419 -7.90 -6.64 15.86
C TYR A 419 -8.87 -7.78 16.17
N SER A 420 -9.45 -8.40 15.13
CA SER A 420 -10.40 -9.49 15.27
C SER A 420 -9.71 -10.85 15.41
N ASP A 421 -10.44 -11.81 16.00
CA ASP A 421 -10.14 -13.24 15.96
C ASP A 421 -11.25 -13.96 15.24
N PHE A 422 -10.93 -15.01 14.48
CA PHE A 422 -11.90 -15.90 13.85
C PHE A 422 -11.86 -17.26 14.52
N THR A 423 -12.95 -17.63 15.18
CA THR A 423 -13.10 -18.92 15.83
C THR A 423 -13.93 -19.84 14.95
N SER A 424 -13.42 -21.00 14.60
CA SER A 424 -14.05 -21.93 13.66
C SER A 424 -13.87 -23.39 14.10
N PRO A 425 -14.87 -24.25 13.87
CA PRO A 425 -14.74 -25.70 14.01
C PRO A 425 -14.02 -26.35 12.81
N LEU A 426 -13.79 -25.60 11.73
CA LEU A 426 -13.11 -26.10 10.54
C LEU A 426 -11.62 -26.33 10.82
N THR A 427 -11.03 -27.31 10.15
CA THR A 427 -9.58 -27.51 10.19
C THR A 427 -8.88 -26.41 9.42
N PRO A 428 -7.94 -25.68 10.04
CA PRO A 428 -7.15 -24.65 9.35
C PRO A 428 -6.30 -25.26 8.22
N VAL A 429 -6.18 -24.53 7.12
CA VAL A 429 -5.41 -24.95 5.94
C VAL A 429 -3.97 -24.41 5.90
N PHE A 430 -3.62 -23.51 6.82
CA PHE A 430 -2.26 -22.96 6.93
C PHE A 430 -1.70 -23.07 8.34
N ASP A 431 -0.41 -23.42 8.44
CA ASP A 431 0.42 -23.21 9.62
C ASP A 431 1.28 -21.97 9.38
N SER A 432 0.94 -20.91 10.10
CA SER A 432 1.60 -19.62 9.98
C SER A 432 2.70 -19.44 11.01
N SER A 433 3.77 -18.76 10.62
CA SER A 433 4.91 -18.46 11.50
C SER A 433 5.39 -17.04 11.30
N LYS A 434 5.74 -16.41 12.42
CA LYS A 434 6.42 -15.10 12.44
C LYS A 434 7.87 -15.32 12.87
N TRP A 435 8.77 -14.70 12.10
CA TRP A 435 10.21 -14.83 12.32
C TRP A 435 10.78 -13.50 12.78
N ARG A 436 11.85 -13.56 13.55
CA ARG A 436 12.68 -12.40 13.89
C ARG A 436 14.11 -12.87 14.04
N ASP A 437 15.03 -12.20 13.32
CA ASP A 437 16.47 -12.46 13.38
C ASP A 437 16.85 -13.96 13.21
N GLY A 438 16.11 -14.65 12.31
CA GLY A 438 16.32 -16.07 12.02
C GLY A 438 15.61 -17.06 12.95
N GLU A 439 14.89 -16.58 13.95
CA GLU A 439 14.15 -17.43 14.90
C GLU A 439 12.64 -17.29 14.73
N VAL A 440 11.92 -18.38 14.93
CA VAL A 440 10.44 -18.37 14.97
C VAL A 440 9.99 -17.85 16.31
N ILE A 441 9.37 -16.67 16.33
CA ILE A 441 8.89 -16.05 17.57
C ILE A 441 7.41 -16.32 17.85
N GLN A 442 6.65 -16.74 16.84
CA GLN A 442 5.24 -17.06 17.00
C GLN A 442 4.80 -18.08 15.94
N ARG A 443 3.87 -19.00 16.32
CA ARG A 443 3.20 -19.93 15.42
C ARG A 443 1.71 -19.91 15.69
N TRP A 444 0.89 -20.08 14.64
CA TRP A 444 -0.55 -20.26 14.74
C TRP A 444 -1.07 -20.96 13.49
N SER A 445 -2.22 -21.61 13.61
CA SER A 445 -2.90 -22.18 12.45
C SER A 445 -4.07 -21.28 12.07
N THR A 446 -4.26 -21.05 10.77
CA THR A 446 -5.23 -20.11 10.23
C THR A 446 -5.66 -20.49 8.82
N GLY A 447 -6.60 -19.70 8.28
CA GLY A 447 -7.15 -19.92 6.95
C GLY A 447 -8.04 -21.16 6.89
N TYR A 448 -9.11 -21.04 6.15
CA TYR A 448 -10.13 -22.08 6.08
C TYR A 448 -10.55 -22.27 4.63
N GLN A 449 -10.86 -23.49 4.27
CA GLN A 449 -11.38 -23.82 2.96
C GLN A 449 -12.53 -24.82 3.07
N VAL A 450 -13.64 -24.51 2.42
CA VAL A 450 -14.78 -25.40 2.22
C VAL A 450 -15.03 -25.49 0.73
N GLN A 451 -14.89 -26.69 0.15
CA GLN A 451 -14.99 -26.89 -1.29
C GLN A 451 -14.01 -25.92 -2.04
N ARG A 452 -14.53 -25.00 -2.87
CA ARG A 452 -13.76 -24.00 -3.62
C ARG A 452 -13.82 -22.61 -2.99
N THR A 453 -14.21 -22.48 -1.75
CA THR A 453 -14.17 -21.21 -1.01
C THR A 453 -13.05 -21.27 0.00
N GLN A 454 -12.05 -20.43 -0.18
CA GLN A 454 -10.89 -20.26 0.70
C GLN A 454 -10.82 -18.84 1.24
N ALA A 455 -10.60 -18.67 2.54
CA ALA A 455 -10.32 -17.37 3.11
C ALA A 455 -9.38 -17.45 4.33
N SER A 456 -8.60 -16.39 4.54
CA SER A 456 -7.69 -16.25 5.68
C SER A 456 -7.53 -14.76 6.05
N TYR A 457 -6.89 -14.48 7.19
CA TYR A 457 -6.45 -13.11 7.50
C TYR A 457 -5.23 -12.66 6.70
N LEU A 458 -4.55 -13.60 6.03
CA LEU A 458 -3.32 -13.33 5.30
C LEU A 458 -3.60 -12.51 4.05
N HIS A 459 -2.89 -11.39 3.91
CA HIS A 459 -2.80 -10.60 2.68
C HIS A 459 -1.54 -10.99 1.92
N ILE A 460 -1.66 -11.25 0.62
CA ILE A 460 -0.55 -11.70 -0.21
C ILE A 460 -0.40 -10.89 -1.50
N HIS A 461 0.82 -10.82 -1.98
CA HIS A 461 1.11 -10.29 -3.31
C HIS A 461 1.21 -11.43 -4.32
N PHE A 462 0.41 -11.39 -5.40
CA PHE A 462 0.33 -12.50 -6.35
C PHE A 462 1.61 -12.71 -7.18
N ALA A 463 2.42 -11.67 -7.33
CA ALA A 463 3.71 -11.74 -8.03
C ALA A 463 4.85 -12.38 -7.19
N GLN A 464 4.57 -12.88 -5.98
CA GLN A 464 5.62 -13.45 -5.12
C GLN A 464 6.27 -14.71 -5.68
N ARG A 465 5.57 -15.46 -6.52
CA ARG A 465 6.11 -16.63 -7.23
C ARG A 465 5.33 -16.92 -8.52
N PRO A 466 5.97 -17.51 -9.54
CA PRO A 466 5.30 -18.03 -10.72
C PRO A 466 4.26 -19.08 -10.35
N GLY A 467 3.17 -19.15 -11.10
CA GLY A 467 2.15 -20.19 -10.97
C GLY A 467 1.26 -20.10 -9.73
N LEU A 468 1.43 -19.10 -8.86
CA LEU A 468 0.64 -18.96 -7.65
C LEU A 468 -0.88 -18.95 -7.91
N LEU A 469 -1.32 -18.36 -9.01
CA LEU A 469 -2.73 -18.25 -9.37
C LEU A 469 -3.27 -19.48 -10.11
N ASN A 470 -2.42 -20.45 -10.49
CA ASN A 470 -2.82 -21.56 -11.37
C ASN A 470 -3.93 -22.43 -10.76
N GLY A 471 -3.89 -22.71 -9.47
CA GLY A 471 -4.93 -23.49 -8.79
C GLY A 471 -6.30 -22.82 -8.85
N TRP A 472 -6.34 -21.52 -8.56
CA TRP A 472 -7.57 -20.72 -8.60
C TRP A 472 -8.13 -20.58 -10.01
N LEU A 473 -7.25 -20.29 -11.00
CA LEU A 473 -7.64 -20.18 -12.41
C LEU A 473 -8.13 -21.53 -12.99
N ASN A 474 -7.49 -22.66 -12.64
CA ASN A 474 -7.94 -24.00 -13.04
C ASN A 474 -9.32 -24.31 -12.46
N ALA A 475 -9.55 -23.98 -11.18
CA ALA A 475 -10.86 -24.15 -10.55
C ALA A 475 -11.96 -23.34 -11.26
N ALA A 476 -11.66 -22.09 -11.65
CA ALA A 476 -12.57 -21.25 -12.41
C ALA A 476 -12.81 -21.78 -13.84
N ARG A 477 -11.73 -22.21 -14.52
CA ARG A 477 -11.79 -22.71 -15.89
C ARG A 477 -12.64 -23.97 -16.05
N SER A 478 -12.69 -24.81 -15.02
CA SER A 478 -13.51 -26.02 -15.02
C SER A 478 -15.03 -25.75 -15.05
N LEU A 479 -15.47 -24.49 -14.96
CA LEU A 479 -16.88 -24.07 -15.04
C LEU A 479 -17.29 -23.64 -16.45
N LEU A 480 -16.36 -23.51 -17.39
CA LEU A 480 -16.60 -23.20 -18.80
C LEU A 480 -16.69 -24.45 -19.65
#